data_52b01097d27fb09accb636e4b49291a9
#
_entry.id   52b01097d27fb09accb636e4b49291a9
#
_cell.length_a   1.000
_cell.length_b   1.000
_cell.length_c   1.000
_cell.angle_alpha   90.00
_cell.angle_beta   90.00
_cell.angle_gamma   90.00
#
_symmetry.space_group_name_H-M   'P 1'
#
loop_
_entity.id
_entity.type
_entity.pdbx_description
1 polymer ?
#
loop_
_entity_poly.entity_id
_entity_poly.type
_entity_poly.pdbx_seq_one_letter_code
_entity_poly.pdbx_strand_id
1 'polypeptide(L)'
;MSESMSNIAYFEVPADDLKRAKKFYTEILGWEFNPSQVPNIPVEYWNISTGKSAKDTLNMGGLYQRKEQSSRILMYAVVDDIDTALQKVEKLGGKILSPKMSLDTVGNLVTVIDSEGNLIGLWERAKHAAYPHSS
;
A
#
# COMPACT_ATOMS: atom_id res chain seq x y z
N MET A 1 18.77 8.78 -15.63
CA MET A 1 18.40 8.50 -15.53
C MET A 1 18.29 7.78 -15.14
N SER A 2 18.71 7.79 -15.06
CA SER A 2 18.33 6.76 -15.01
C SER A 2 17.23 6.59 -14.55
N GLU A 3 16.68 5.93 -14.82
CA GLU A 3 15.60 5.75 -14.29
C GLU A 3 15.72 5.16 -13.02
N SER A 4 15.07 5.65 -12.00
CA SER A 4 15.04 5.03 -10.73
C SER A 4 14.09 3.89 -10.78
N MET A 5 14.42 2.81 -10.12
CA MET A 5 13.51 1.72 -9.95
C MET A 5 12.52 2.02 -8.84
N SER A 6 11.28 1.60 -9.01
CA SER A 6 10.24 1.83 -8.03
C SER A 6 10.34 0.79 -6.92
N ASN A 7 10.59 1.26 -5.70
CA ASN A 7 10.65 0.37 -4.55
C ASN A 7 9.27 -0.11 -4.15
N ILE A 8 9.18 -1.33 -3.67
CA ILE A 8 7.98 -1.76 -2.97
C ILE A 8 8.08 -1.24 -1.55
N ALA A 9 7.19 -0.33 -1.20
CA ALA A 9 7.32 0.40 0.06
C ALA A 9 6.26 0.06 1.09
N TYR A 10 5.25 -0.72 0.73
CA TYR A 10 4.12 -0.93 1.61
C TYR A 10 3.32 -2.14 1.13
N PHE A 11 2.64 -2.81 2.04
CA PHE A 11 1.72 -3.87 1.67
C PHE A 11 0.44 -3.74 2.47
N GLU A 12 -0.65 -4.26 1.93
CA GLU A 12 -1.94 -4.25 2.63
C GLU A 12 -2.55 -5.62 2.66
N VAL A 13 -3.16 -5.94 3.78
CA VAL A 13 -3.80 -7.22 4.01
C VAL A 13 -5.27 -6.98 4.36
N PRO A 14 -6.20 -7.50 3.57
CA PRO A 14 -7.61 -7.41 3.93
C PRO A 14 -7.98 -8.53 4.90
N ALA A 15 -8.92 -8.26 5.79
CA ALA A 15 -9.38 -9.26 6.74
C ALA A 15 -10.87 -9.13 6.97
N ASP A 16 -11.54 -10.26 7.05
CA ASP A 16 -12.96 -10.30 7.40
C ASP A 16 -13.14 -10.09 8.90
N ASP A 17 -12.23 -10.60 9.69
CA ASP A 17 -12.27 -10.49 11.14
C ASP A 17 -10.92 -10.00 11.60
N LEU A 18 -10.86 -8.71 11.93
CA LEU A 18 -9.60 -8.07 12.26
C LEU A 18 -8.94 -8.65 13.51
N LYS A 19 -9.73 -8.95 14.52
CA LYS A 19 -9.18 -9.51 15.75
C LYS A 19 -8.53 -10.86 15.49
N ARG A 20 -9.19 -11.70 14.72
CA ARG A 20 -8.67 -13.02 14.37
C ARG A 20 -7.41 -12.90 13.54
N ALA A 21 -7.40 -11.98 12.57
CA ALA A 21 -6.24 -11.79 11.72
C ALA A 21 -5.04 -11.28 12.51
N LYS A 22 -5.26 -10.32 13.41
CA LYS A 22 -4.16 -9.81 14.24
C LYS A 22 -3.54 -10.92 15.07
N LYS A 23 -4.39 -11.76 15.67
CA LYS A 23 -3.88 -12.86 16.47
C LYS A 23 -3.07 -13.83 15.61
N PHE A 24 -3.56 -14.16 14.44
CA PHE A 24 -2.87 -15.07 13.54
C PHE A 24 -1.47 -14.55 13.20
N TYR A 25 -1.38 -13.32 12.74
CA TYR A 25 -0.10 -12.78 12.30
C TYR A 25 0.85 -12.52 13.46
N THR A 26 0.33 -12.13 14.60
CA THR A 26 1.20 -11.94 15.77
C THR A 26 1.79 -13.26 16.24
N GLU A 27 0.96 -14.31 16.28
CA GLU A 27 1.47 -15.59 16.81
C GLU A 27 2.37 -16.31 15.83
N ILE A 28 2.10 -16.20 14.55
CA ILE A 28 2.91 -16.88 13.54
C ILE A 28 4.17 -16.09 13.19
N LEU A 29 4.05 -14.77 13.07
CA LEU A 29 5.12 -13.94 12.51
C LEU A 29 5.67 -12.90 13.47
N GLY A 30 5.06 -12.74 14.64
CA GLY A 30 5.50 -11.72 15.59
C GLY A 30 5.16 -10.30 15.19
N TRP A 31 4.28 -10.12 14.22
CA TRP A 31 3.92 -8.78 13.77
C TRP A 31 3.15 -8.02 14.82
N GLU A 32 3.31 -6.71 14.84
CA GLU A 32 2.62 -5.82 15.76
C GLU A 32 1.67 -4.91 15.03
N PHE A 33 0.56 -4.56 15.69
CA PHE A 33 -0.50 -3.78 15.08
C PHE A 33 -0.82 -2.57 15.94
N ASN A 34 -0.94 -1.40 15.30
CA ASN A 34 -1.33 -0.18 15.98
C ASN A 34 -2.41 0.52 15.16
N PRO A 35 -3.38 1.17 15.81
CA PRO A 35 -4.41 1.87 15.05
C PRO A 35 -3.81 2.94 14.15
N SER A 36 -4.36 3.08 12.96
CA SER A 36 -3.87 4.09 12.04
C SER A 36 -4.20 5.49 12.53
N GLN A 37 -3.27 6.41 12.35
CA GLN A 37 -3.49 7.83 12.66
C GLN A 37 -3.86 8.62 11.41
N VAL A 38 -3.93 7.98 10.25
CA VAL A 38 -4.25 8.67 9.00
C VAL A 38 -5.74 8.98 8.98
N PRO A 39 -6.14 10.24 8.78
CA PRO A 39 -7.56 10.58 8.74
C PRO A 39 -8.21 10.15 7.44
N ASN A 40 -9.53 10.00 7.50
CA ASN A 40 -10.36 9.77 6.31
C ASN A 40 -10.14 8.45 5.59
N ILE A 41 -9.62 7.47 6.28
CA ILE A 41 -9.60 6.11 5.74
C ILE A 41 -11.01 5.53 5.91
N PRO A 42 -11.62 5.01 4.85
CA PRO A 42 -13.04 4.62 4.91
C PRO A 42 -13.33 3.29 5.60
N VAL A 43 -12.34 2.62 6.12
CA VAL A 43 -12.51 1.34 6.82
C VAL A 43 -11.67 1.35 8.08
N GLU A 44 -11.94 0.42 8.97
CA GLU A 44 -11.07 0.24 10.13
C GLU A 44 -9.70 -0.22 9.64
N TYR A 45 -8.64 0.43 10.09
CA TYR A 45 -7.31 0.25 9.53
C TYR A 45 -6.27 0.23 10.64
N TRP A 46 -5.42 -0.78 10.60
CA TRP A 46 -4.34 -0.95 11.56
C TRP A 46 -3.01 -0.94 10.84
N ASN A 47 -2.05 -0.23 11.39
CA ASN A 47 -0.69 -0.28 10.87
C ASN A 47 -0.03 -1.56 11.32
N ILE A 48 0.70 -2.20 10.42
CA ILE A 48 1.46 -3.41 10.69
C ILE A 48 2.94 -3.04 10.79
N SER A 49 3.58 -3.50 11.85
CA SER A 49 5.03 -3.45 11.95
C SER A 49 5.56 -4.87 11.85
N THR A 50 6.48 -5.10 10.95
CA THR A 50 7.07 -6.43 10.76
C THR A 50 8.44 -6.53 11.39
N GLY A 51 8.82 -5.51 12.16
CA GLY A 51 10.08 -5.54 12.89
C GLY A 51 10.86 -4.27 12.64
N LYS A 52 12.04 -4.22 13.22
CA LYS A 52 12.89 -3.07 13.01
C LYS A 52 13.39 -3.05 11.60
N SER A 53 13.45 -1.86 11.07
CA SER A 53 13.89 -1.66 9.73
C SER A 53 15.34 -2.04 9.57
N ALA A 54 15.61 -2.99 8.71
CA ALA A 54 16.93 -3.11 8.15
C ALA A 54 16.91 -2.34 6.85
N LYS A 55 18.04 -1.89 6.43
CA LYS A 55 18.11 -1.16 5.19
C LYS A 55 17.59 -2.03 4.05
N ASP A 56 16.77 -1.47 3.22
CA ASP A 56 16.19 -2.14 2.07
C ASP A 56 15.17 -3.21 2.40
N THR A 57 14.63 -3.19 3.61
CA THR A 57 13.63 -4.16 4.02
C THR A 57 12.26 -3.51 4.09
N LEU A 58 11.28 -4.19 3.51
CA LEU A 58 9.88 -3.78 3.65
C LEU A 58 9.41 -4.15 5.04
N ASN A 59 9.16 -3.17 5.89
CA ASN A 59 8.85 -3.45 7.29
C ASN A 59 7.56 -2.84 7.79
N MET A 60 6.70 -2.38 6.88
CA MET A 60 5.42 -1.81 7.30
C MET A 60 4.33 -2.14 6.32
N GLY A 61 3.14 -2.26 6.85
CA GLY A 61 1.97 -2.49 6.03
C GLY A 61 0.71 -2.06 6.74
N GLY A 62 -0.42 -2.46 6.18
CA GLY A 62 -1.72 -2.14 6.74
C GLY A 62 -2.62 -3.36 6.76
N LEU A 63 -3.41 -3.47 7.80
CA LEU A 63 -4.46 -4.48 7.92
C LEU A 63 -5.78 -3.73 7.97
N TYR A 64 -6.72 -4.10 7.12
CA TYR A 64 -7.97 -3.36 7.05
C TYR A 64 -9.17 -4.27 6.91
N GLN A 65 -10.33 -3.76 7.33
CA GLN A 65 -11.58 -4.49 7.23
C GLN A 65 -11.95 -4.67 5.77
N ARG A 66 -12.08 -5.92 5.33
CA ARG A 66 -12.43 -6.20 3.94
C ARG A 66 -13.86 -5.77 3.66
N LYS A 67 -14.05 -5.09 2.55
CA LYS A 67 -15.37 -4.74 2.08
C LYS A 67 -15.71 -5.44 0.78
N GLU A 68 -14.70 -5.67 -0.06
CA GLU A 68 -14.93 -6.32 -1.33
C GLU A 68 -14.37 -7.73 -1.28
N GLN A 69 -15.15 -8.71 -1.67
CA GLN A 69 -14.69 -10.09 -1.67
C GLN A 69 -13.49 -10.30 -2.57
N SER A 70 -13.34 -9.45 -3.56
CA SER A 70 -12.21 -9.55 -4.48
C SER A 70 -10.91 -8.99 -3.93
N SER A 71 -10.95 -8.33 -2.76
CA SER A 71 -9.73 -7.75 -2.19
C SER A 71 -8.72 -8.83 -1.85
N ARG A 72 -7.47 -8.57 -2.16
CA ARG A 72 -6.35 -9.48 -1.93
C ARG A 72 -5.23 -8.71 -1.27
N ILE A 73 -4.22 -9.43 -0.81
CA ILE A 73 -3.00 -8.77 -0.35
C ILE A 73 -2.43 -7.98 -1.52
N LEU A 74 -2.03 -6.75 -1.24
CA LEU A 74 -1.60 -5.82 -2.26
C LEU A 74 -0.27 -5.23 -1.89
N MET A 75 0.67 -5.21 -2.83
CA MET A 75 1.94 -4.50 -2.66
C MET A 75 1.84 -3.16 -3.35
N TYR A 76 2.42 -2.14 -2.74
CA TYR A 76 2.45 -0.80 -3.34
C TYR A 76 3.87 -0.47 -3.77
N ALA A 77 4.01 -0.15 -5.03
CA ALA A 77 5.27 0.34 -5.58
C ALA A 77 5.22 1.86 -5.69
N VAL A 78 6.30 2.52 -5.33
CA VAL A 78 6.35 3.98 -5.35
C VAL A 78 6.67 4.44 -6.78
N VAL A 79 5.91 5.40 -7.26
CA VAL A 79 6.18 6.02 -8.56
C VAL A 79 6.36 7.52 -8.37
N ASP A 80 7.11 8.14 -9.25
CA ASP A 80 7.36 9.58 -9.16
C ASP A 80 6.14 10.39 -9.56
N ASP A 81 5.43 9.95 -10.58
CA ASP A 81 4.28 10.65 -11.12
C ASP A 81 3.21 9.63 -11.46
N ILE A 82 2.16 9.61 -10.67
CA ILE A 82 1.16 8.56 -10.82
C ILE A 82 0.38 8.71 -12.12
N ASP A 83 0.13 9.93 -12.56
CA ASP A 83 -0.63 10.10 -13.79
C ASP A 83 0.14 9.61 -15.00
N THR A 84 1.44 9.86 -15.03
CA THR A 84 2.29 9.33 -16.09
C THR A 84 2.32 7.80 -16.06
N ALA A 85 2.42 7.23 -14.85
CA ALA A 85 2.43 5.78 -14.71
C ALA A 85 1.12 5.18 -15.22
N LEU A 86 -0.01 5.81 -14.90
CA LEU A 86 -1.30 5.29 -15.33
C LEU A 86 -1.47 5.30 -16.84
N GLN A 87 -0.91 6.29 -17.52
CA GLN A 87 -0.94 6.30 -18.96
C GLN A 87 -0.20 5.11 -19.54
N LYS A 88 0.92 4.75 -18.94
CA LYS A 88 1.70 3.61 -19.40
C LYS A 88 1.03 2.29 -19.09
N VAL A 89 0.32 2.21 -17.98
CA VAL A 89 -0.37 0.98 -17.60
C VAL A 89 -1.26 0.49 -18.73
N GLU A 90 -2.07 1.38 -19.24
CA GLU A 90 -3.01 0.98 -20.30
C GLU A 90 -2.31 0.64 -21.60
N LYS A 91 -1.28 1.40 -21.94
CA LYS A 91 -0.54 1.11 -23.15
C LYS A 91 0.14 -0.24 -23.13
N LEU A 92 0.50 -0.71 -21.95
CA LEU A 92 1.27 -1.94 -21.81
C LEU A 92 0.41 -3.15 -21.43
N GLY A 93 -0.90 -3.02 -21.56
CA GLY A 93 -1.79 -4.15 -21.40
C GLY A 93 -2.41 -4.30 -20.03
N GLY A 94 -2.18 -3.34 -19.14
CA GLY A 94 -2.81 -3.35 -17.84
C GLY A 94 -4.11 -2.57 -17.84
N LYS A 95 -4.71 -2.48 -16.66
CA LYS A 95 -5.96 -1.74 -16.48
C LYS A 95 -5.92 -0.98 -15.18
N ILE A 96 -6.60 0.16 -15.15
CA ILE A 96 -6.78 0.90 -13.91
C ILE A 96 -8.02 0.32 -13.24
N LEU A 97 -7.84 -0.22 -12.04
CA LEU A 97 -8.93 -0.90 -11.35
C LEU A 97 -9.76 0.05 -10.50
N SER A 98 -9.13 1.00 -9.85
CA SER A 98 -9.83 1.92 -8.95
C SER A 98 -9.46 3.35 -9.28
N PRO A 99 -10.34 4.32 -8.94
CA PRO A 99 -9.95 5.72 -9.09
C PRO A 99 -8.78 6.06 -8.20
N LYS A 100 -8.05 7.07 -8.60
CA LYS A 100 -6.95 7.59 -7.79
C LYS A 100 -7.52 8.12 -6.48
N MET A 101 -6.96 7.67 -5.36
CA MET A 101 -7.34 8.14 -4.05
C MET A 101 -6.25 9.07 -3.54
N SER A 102 -6.63 10.25 -3.08
CA SER A 102 -5.68 11.21 -2.55
C SER A 102 -5.88 11.35 -1.05
N LEU A 103 -4.81 11.13 -0.30
CA LEU A 103 -4.80 11.29 1.15
C LEU A 103 -3.74 12.32 1.48
N ASP A 104 -4.13 13.37 2.21
CA ASP A 104 -3.29 14.56 2.39
C ASP A 104 -1.86 14.30 2.80
N THR A 105 -1.65 13.47 3.79
CA THR A 105 -0.31 13.27 4.32
C THR A 105 0.38 12.04 3.74
N VAL A 106 -0.33 11.27 2.95
CA VAL A 106 0.18 10.02 2.39
C VAL A 106 0.57 10.18 0.93
N GLY A 107 -0.31 10.78 0.15
CA GLY A 107 -0.11 10.97 -1.27
C GLY A 107 -1.24 10.37 -2.08
N ASN A 108 -0.94 10.00 -3.29
CA ASN A 108 -1.91 9.46 -4.22
C ASN A 108 -1.72 7.96 -4.38
N LEU A 109 -2.83 7.24 -4.36
CA LEU A 109 -2.83 5.78 -4.42
C LEU A 109 -3.78 5.33 -5.50
N VAL A 110 -3.41 4.27 -6.19
CA VAL A 110 -4.30 3.67 -7.17
C VAL A 110 -3.99 2.18 -7.25
N THR A 111 -5.01 1.38 -7.49
CA THR A 111 -4.82 -0.05 -7.73
C THR A 111 -4.99 -0.30 -9.22
N VAL A 112 -4.06 -1.04 -9.79
CA VAL A 112 -4.10 -1.39 -11.20
C VAL A 112 -3.99 -2.91 -11.34
N ILE A 113 -4.32 -3.38 -12.52
CA ILE A 113 -4.12 -4.77 -12.90
C ILE A 113 -2.97 -4.76 -13.90
N ASP A 114 -1.96 -5.59 -13.65
CA ASP A 114 -0.82 -5.63 -14.56
C ASP A 114 -1.16 -6.38 -15.85
N SER A 115 -0.19 -6.55 -16.73
CA SER A 115 -0.43 -7.21 -18.01
C SER A 115 -0.83 -8.67 -17.90
N GLU A 116 -0.63 -9.26 -16.73
CA GLU A 116 -0.89 -10.67 -16.50
C GLU A 116 -2.08 -10.93 -15.59
N GLY A 117 -2.85 -9.90 -15.29
CA GLY A 117 -4.04 -10.04 -14.45
C GLY A 117 -3.79 -9.93 -12.96
N ASN A 118 -2.61 -9.54 -12.54
CA ASN A 118 -2.30 -9.40 -11.11
C ASN A 118 -2.59 -7.99 -10.63
N LEU A 119 -3.04 -7.90 -9.38
CA LEU A 119 -3.26 -6.60 -8.75
C LEU A 119 -1.96 -6.05 -8.19
N ILE A 120 -1.75 -4.76 -8.37
CA ILE A 120 -0.64 -4.06 -7.74
C ILE A 120 -1.06 -2.63 -7.45
N GLY A 121 -0.57 -2.09 -6.34
CA GLY A 121 -0.83 -0.70 -5.99
C GLY A 121 0.29 0.19 -6.45
N LEU A 122 -0.05 1.41 -6.84
CA LEU A 122 0.93 2.45 -7.16
C LEU A 122 0.74 3.59 -6.17
N TRP A 123 1.84 4.13 -5.71
CA TRP A 123 1.84 5.16 -4.68
C TRP A 123 2.77 6.30 -5.08
N GLU A 124 2.20 7.48 -5.22
CA GLU A 124 2.98 8.70 -5.39
C GLU A 124 2.97 9.42 -4.07
N ARG A 125 4.12 9.55 -3.43
CA ARG A 125 4.19 10.14 -2.10
C ARG A 125 3.75 11.58 -2.10
N ALA A 126 3.16 12.01 -0.96
CA ALA A 126 2.77 13.39 -0.80
C ALA A 126 3.99 14.29 -0.92
N LYS A 127 3.83 15.40 -1.62
CA LYS A 127 4.95 16.30 -1.84
C LYS A 127 5.39 16.99 -0.57
N HIS A 128 4.46 17.21 0.35
CA HIS A 128 4.80 17.80 1.61
C HIS A 128 4.57 16.78 2.69
N ALA A 129 5.17 15.60 2.49
CA ALA A 129 4.97 14.52 3.42
C ALA A 129 5.43 14.93 4.79
N ALA A 130 4.62 14.64 5.75
CA ALA A 130 4.96 14.90 7.10
C ALA A 130 5.84 13.82 7.69
N TYR A 131 6.47 13.02 6.86
CA TYR A 131 7.30 12.00 7.37
C TYR A 131 8.48 12.60 8.01
N PRO A 132 8.78 12.21 9.14
CA PRO A 132 10.01 12.69 9.67
C PRO A 132 11.10 12.11 8.85
N HIS A 133 11.16 11.60 8.18
CA HIS A 133 12.16 11.24 7.52
C HIS A 133 12.59 11.44 6.70
N SER A 134 12.51 11.50 6.56
CA SER A 134 12.81 11.45 5.94
C SER A 134 13.89 11.52 5.83
N SER A 135 14.19 11.51 5.95
CA SER A 135 15.03 11.44 5.84
C SER A 135 15.57 11.12 5.80
#